data_4998a0087ada5fde5d08b9d4c4b567e5
#
_entry.id   4998a0087ada5fde5d08b9d4c4b567e5
#
_cell.length_a   1.000
_cell.length_b   1.000
_cell.length_c   1.000
_cell.angle_alpha   90.00
_cell.angle_beta   90.00
_cell.angle_gamma   90.00
#
_symmetry.space_group_name_H-M   'P 1'
#
loop_
_entity.id
_entity.type
_entity.pdbx_description
1 polymer ?
#
loop_
_entity_poly.entity_id
_entity_poly.type
_entity_poly.pdbx_seq_one_letter_code
_entity_poly.pdbx_strand_id
1 'polypeptide(L)'
;MQLTIPQKLIDLAHAAPFPLYLVGGAVRDALAGLTCSQDWDICAPCDAERFSKLAADNGFTVNGTYKNTGTVNLSDGKHKFEFTSFRTDVYRRGEHAPEKIVFTDDIETDARRRDFKCNAVYYDLRSEKIEDPLGGVSDIENRCISTTRAADEVFSEDGLRLMRLARLSAQLGFTPDLECIFGAKFNAALIAKISAERIFAELQLILHADEKYGRKYAHYEGLKLLEGTDILNYILPELAVGKGMPQRKDFHDHDVLEHSFRACKYSDSRIRLTALLHDTGKPAVYAETGKYHGHDVAGEKIVRQILERLKAPKKTIDTAARLTLLHMYDLDGKARESKIRTFIVKNYDVYPLLLLLKQADYSGCKDDLNVCPGILKWDRIFAQMQQENVPFTLRQLAVRGNSLNFVPANQRAQILKSLLLFCACDGSRNRTDTLLREAARLSEEHQSGGKA
;
A
#
# COMPACT_ATOMS: atom_id res chain seq x y z
N MET A 1 -0.41 -31.75 -6.33
CA MET A 1 -1.14 -30.46 -6.29
C MET A 1 -2.27 -30.59 -5.27
N GLN A 2 -2.34 -29.73 -4.24
CA GLN A 2 -3.47 -29.70 -3.29
C GLN A 2 -4.33 -28.47 -3.62
N LEU A 3 -5.33 -28.67 -4.49
CA LEU A 3 -6.30 -27.64 -4.84
C LEU A 3 -7.67 -28.08 -4.33
N THR A 4 -8.18 -27.45 -3.28
CA THR A 4 -9.51 -27.74 -2.76
C THR A 4 -10.54 -26.89 -3.52
N ILE A 5 -11.07 -27.45 -4.60
CA ILE A 5 -12.01 -26.77 -5.48
C ILE A 5 -13.44 -26.88 -4.87
N PRO A 6 -14.23 -25.79 -4.87
CA PRO A 6 -15.63 -25.86 -4.46
C PRO A 6 -16.41 -26.89 -5.27
N GLN A 7 -17.10 -27.83 -4.60
CA GLN A 7 -17.84 -28.93 -5.27
C GLN A 7 -18.80 -28.40 -6.32
N LYS A 8 -19.50 -27.31 -6.02
CA LYS A 8 -20.46 -26.71 -6.96
C LYS A 8 -19.82 -26.28 -8.28
N LEU A 9 -18.52 -25.90 -8.27
CA LEU A 9 -17.78 -25.56 -9.48
C LEU A 9 -17.43 -26.83 -10.29
N ILE A 10 -17.12 -27.92 -9.62
CA ILE A 10 -16.90 -29.24 -10.26
C ILE A 10 -18.19 -29.71 -10.92
N ASP A 11 -19.32 -29.61 -10.21
CA ASP A 11 -20.64 -29.98 -10.73
C ASP A 11 -21.00 -29.14 -11.98
N LEU A 12 -20.72 -27.84 -11.94
CA LEU A 12 -20.88 -26.95 -13.10
C LEU A 12 -20.05 -27.40 -14.30
N ALA A 13 -18.77 -27.79 -14.05
CA ALA A 13 -17.88 -28.25 -15.11
C ALA A 13 -18.39 -29.55 -15.76
N HIS A 14 -18.98 -30.46 -14.97
CA HIS A 14 -19.62 -31.67 -15.51
C HIS A 14 -20.88 -31.38 -16.30
N ALA A 15 -21.68 -30.38 -15.92
CA ALA A 15 -22.86 -29.95 -16.63
C ALA A 15 -22.58 -29.15 -17.92
N ALA A 16 -21.38 -28.52 -18.02
CA ALA A 16 -21.03 -27.72 -19.16
C ALA A 16 -20.85 -28.54 -20.44
N PRO A 17 -21.33 -28.12 -21.61
CA PRO A 17 -21.11 -28.80 -22.89
C PRO A 17 -19.72 -28.50 -23.54
N PHE A 18 -18.86 -27.78 -22.84
CA PHE A 18 -17.50 -27.38 -23.24
C PHE A 18 -16.57 -27.57 -22.06
N PRO A 19 -15.24 -27.63 -22.29
CA PRO A 19 -14.27 -27.70 -21.21
C PRO A 19 -14.31 -26.42 -20.38
N LEU A 20 -14.18 -26.54 -19.05
CA LEU A 20 -14.14 -25.43 -18.11
C LEU A 20 -12.83 -25.52 -17.33
N TYR A 21 -12.07 -24.44 -17.32
CA TYR A 21 -10.74 -24.40 -16.72
C TYR A 21 -10.67 -23.43 -15.56
N LEU A 22 -9.90 -23.80 -14.53
CA LEU A 22 -9.30 -22.82 -13.63
C LEU A 22 -7.99 -22.33 -14.24
N VAL A 23 -7.59 -21.07 -13.96
CA VAL A 23 -6.39 -20.46 -14.47
C VAL A 23 -5.86 -19.40 -13.50
N GLY A 24 -4.65 -18.91 -13.70
CA GLY A 24 -4.12 -17.80 -12.93
C GLY A 24 -3.60 -18.18 -11.55
N GLY A 25 -3.88 -17.31 -10.56
CA GLY A 25 -3.29 -17.41 -9.23
C GLY A 25 -3.55 -18.71 -8.49
N ALA A 26 -4.77 -19.25 -8.56
CA ALA A 26 -5.15 -20.46 -7.84
C ALA A 26 -4.37 -21.69 -8.34
N VAL A 27 -4.23 -21.85 -9.67
CA VAL A 27 -3.50 -22.97 -10.28
C VAL A 27 -2.00 -22.85 -10.01
N ARG A 28 -1.44 -21.65 -10.23
CA ARG A 28 -0.02 -21.37 -9.93
C ARG A 28 0.33 -21.66 -8.47
N ASP A 29 -0.47 -21.15 -7.53
CA ASP A 29 -0.20 -21.30 -6.09
C ASP A 29 -0.26 -22.77 -5.67
N ALA A 30 -1.22 -23.54 -6.21
CA ALA A 30 -1.34 -24.96 -5.95
C ALA A 30 -0.13 -25.75 -6.49
N LEU A 31 0.37 -25.39 -7.68
CA LEU A 31 1.57 -26.01 -8.26
C LEU A 31 2.84 -25.63 -7.51
N ALA A 32 2.93 -24.37 -7.02
CA ALA A 32 4.05 -23.88 -6.23
C ALA A 32 4.03 -24.37 -4.78
N GLY A 33 3.01 -25.11 -4.33
CA GLY A 33 2.86 -25.56 -2.94
C GLY A 33 2.60 -24.40 -1.96
N LEU A 34 2.04 -23.29 -2.45
CA LEU A 34 1.67 -22.12 -1.67
C LEU A 34 0.21 -22.26 -1.17
N THR A 35 -0.15 -21.48 -0.16
CA THR A 35 -1.56 -21.38 0.27
C THR A 35 -2.37 -20.79 -0.87
N CYS A 36 -3.34 -21.57 -1.39
CA CYS A 36 -4.12 -21.16 -2.56
C CYS A 36 -4.93 -19.90 -2.27
N SER A 37 -4.92 -19.00 -3.25
CA SER A 37 -5.85 -17.87 -3.30
C SER A 37 -7.30 -18.40 -3.36
N GLN A 38 -8.23 -17.72 -2.71
CA GLN A 38 -9.67 -17.99 -2.86
C GLN A 38 -10.27 -17.20 -4.05
N ASP A 39 -9.42 -16.58 -4.88
CA ASP A 39 -9.82 -15.92 -6.11
C ASP A 39 -9.89 -17.01 -7.21
N TRP A 40 -11.09 -17.31 -7.64
CA TRP A 40 -11.35 -18.36 -8.61
C TRP A 40 -11.55 -17.76 -10.00
N ASP A 41 -10.45 -17.73 -10.78
CA ASP A 41 -10.49 -17.33 -12.19
C ASP A 41 -10.83 -18.55 -13.04
N ILE A 42 -11.95 -18.47 -13.75
CA ILE A 42 -12.47 -19.54 -14.61
C ILE A 42 -12.43 -19.07 -16.05
N CYS A 43 -12.15 -19.98 -16.98
CA CYS A 43 -12.23 -19.67 -18.41
C CYS A 43 -12.67 -20.84 -19.25
N ALA A 44 -13.21 -20.56 -20.43
CA ALA A 44 -13.68 -21.56 -21.39
C ALA A 44 -13.79 -20.96 -22.81
N PRO A 45 -13.81 -21.81 -23.88
CA PRO A 45 -14.23 -21.43 -25.23
C PRO A 45 -15.75 -21.28 -25.31
N CYS A 46 -16.28 -20.25 -24.61
CA CYS A 46 -17.72 -20.00 -24.52
C CYS A 46 -17.96 -18.52 -24.34
N ASP A 47 -19.01 -17.98 -24.96
CA ASP A 47 -19.40 -16.59 -24.74
C ASP A 47 -20.01 -16.37 -23.36
N ALA A 48 -19.93 -15.12 -22.87
CA ALA A 48 -20.37 -14.75 -21.53
C ALA A 48 -21.87 -14.96 -21.29
N GLU A 49 -22.73 -14.81 -22.29
CA GLU A 49 -24.17 -14.97 -22.13
C GLU A 49 -24.55 -16.46 -21.95
N ARG A 50 -23.98 -17.31 -22.77
CA ARG A 50 -24.17 -18.77 -22.69
C ARG A 50 -23.65 -19.29 -21.34
N PHE A 51 -22.46 -18.84 -20.92
CA PHE A 51 -21.91 -19.21 -19.61
C PHE A 51 -22.75 -18.69 -18.45
N SER A 52 -23.18 -17.44 -18.51
CA SER A 52 -24.06 -16.83 -17.49
C SER A 52 -25.35 -17.61 -17.29
N LYS A 53 -26.00 -18.03 -18.39
CA LYS A 53 -27.21 -18.87 -18.33
C LYS A 53 -26.90 -20.23 -17.72
N LEU A 54 -25.83 -20.90 -18.17
CA LEU A 54 -25.42 -22.20 -17.61
C LEU A 54 -25.17 -22.12 -16.11
N ALA A 55 -24.44 -21.08 -15.64
CA ALA A 55 -24.18 -20.89 -14.23
C ALA A 55 -25.44 -20.64 -13.42
N ALA A 56 -26.38 -19.82 -13.92
CA ALA A 56 -27.68 -19.59 -13.28
C ALA A 56 -28.52 -20.85 -13.18
N ASP A 57 -28.60 -21.64 -14.27
CA ASP A 57 -29.35 -22.92 -14.32
C ASP A 57 -28.74 -23.96 -13.33
N ASN A 58 -27.47 -23.84 -12.97
CA ASN A 58 -26.78 -24.66 -11.98
C ASN A 58 -26.67 -23.99 -10.58
N GLY A 59 -27.53 -23.00 -10.32
CA GLY A 59 -27.76 -22.43 -8.99
C GLY A 59 -26.70 -21.44 -8.53
N PHE A 60 -25.86 -20.88 -9.42
CA PHE A 60 -24.99 -19.75 -9.08
C PHE A 60 -25.79 -18.44 -9.16
N THR A 61 -25.42 -17.50 -8.30
CA THR A 61 -25.88 -16.11 -8.41
C THR A 61 -24.97 -15.37 -9.38
N VAL A 62 -25.52 -14.91 -10.51
CA VAL A 62 -24.78 -14.08 -11.48
C VAL A 62 -24.88 -12.62 -11.05
N ASN A 63 -23.75 -12.01 -10.69
CA ASN A 63 -23.65 -10.64 -10.20
C ASN A 63 -23.45 -9.61 -11.33
N GLY A 64 -22.96 -10.06 -12.50
CA GLY A 64 -22.75 -9.21 -13.67
C GLY A 64 -22.28 -10.01 -14.87
N THR A 65 -22.76 -9.64 -16.06
CA THR A 65 -22.37 -10.21 -17.36
C THR A 65 -21.93 -9.09 -18.28
N TYR A 66 -20.67 -9.13 -18.69
CA TYR A 66 -20.03 -8.10 -19.52
C TYR A 66 -19.69 -8.68 -20.89
N LYS A 67 -20.65 -8.59 -21.81
CA LYS A 67 -20.57 -9.19 -23.17
C LYS A 67 -19.34 -8.74 -23.95
N ASN A 68 -19.03 -7.44 -23.89
CA ASN A 68 -17.93 -6.86 -24.66
C ASN A 68 -16.55 -7.38 -24.23
N THR A 69 -16.40 -7.75 -22.96
CA THR A 69 -15.15 -8.28 -22.40
C THR A 69 -15.18 -9.79 -22.26
N GLY A 70 -16.33 -10.42 -22.45
CA GLY A 70 -16.51 -11.86 -22.24
C GLY A 70 -16.40 -12.26 -20.77
N THR A 71 -16.70 -11.35 -19.83
CA THR A 71 -16.51 -11.58 -18.38
C THR A 71 -17.84 -11.78 -17.67
N VAL A 72 -17.90 -12.73 -16.73
CA VAL A 72 -19.06 -12.96 -15.84
C VAL A 72 -18.59 -13.06 -14.40
N ASN A 73 -19.17 -12.25 -13.53
CA ASN A 73 -18.96 -12.32 -12.09
C ASN A 73 -20.09 -13.14 -11.47
N LEU A 74 -19.75 -14.18 -10.71
CA LEU A 74 -20.73 -15.08 -10.09
C LEU A 74 -20.31 -15.49 -8.66
N SER A 75 -21.29 -16.03 -7.92
CA SER A 75 -21.09 -16.52 -6.56
C SER A 75 -21.94 -17.75 -6.29
N ASP A 76 -21.42 -18.66 -5.46
CA ASP A 76 -22.17 -19.79 -4.92
C ASP A 76 -22.77 -19.52 -3.52
N GLY A 77 -22.68 -18.27 -3.05
CA GLY A 77 -23.07 -17.82 -1.71
C GLY A 77 -21.93 -17.83 -0.70
N LYS A 78 -20.88 -18.63 -0.94
CA LYS A 78 -19.68 -18.72 -0.09
C LYS A 78 -18.44 -18.18 -0.80
N HIS A 79 -18.29 -18.49 -2.08
CA HIS A 79 -17.14 -18.12 -2.89
C HIS A 79 -17.56 -17.17 -4.01
N LYS A 80 -16.60 -16.38 -4.48
CA LYS A 80 -16.74 -15.53 -5.66
C LYS A 80 -15.90 -16.12 -6.78
N PHE A 81 -16.40 -16.02 -7.99
CA PHE A 81 -15.75 -16.52 -9.19
C PHE A 81 -15.79 -15.43 -10.27
N GLU A 82 -14.72 -15.34 -11.04
CA GLU A 82 -14.68 -14.53 -12.25
C GLU A 82 -14.47 -15.46 -13.45
N PHE A 83 -15.43 -15.48 -14.35
CA PHE A 83 -15.32 -16.18 -15.62
C PHE A 83 -14.87 -15.22 -16.71
N THR A 84 -13.98 -15.68 -17.59
CA THR A 84 -13.58 -14.96 -18.79
C THR A 84 -13.57 -15.90 -19.99
N SER A 85 -14.27 -15.53 -21.08
CA SER A 85 -14.21 -16.23 -22.35
C SER A 85 -12.80 -16.27 -22.91
N PHE A 86 -12.41 -17.37 -23.55
CA PHE A 86 -11.14 -17.40 -24.31
C PHE A 86 -11.15 -16.29 -25.35
N ARG A 87 -10.08 -15.51 -25.42
CA ARG A 87 -9.99 -14.34 -26.26
C ARG A 87 -8.54 -13.95 -26.57
N THR A 88 -8.37 -13.09 -27.54
CA THR A 88 -7.17 -12.27 -27.72
C THR A 88 -7.53 -10.80 -27.57
N ASP A 89 -6.61 -10.03 -27.05
CA ASP A 89 -6.79 -8.62 -26.77
C ASP A 89 -5.84 -7.82 -27.67
N VAL A 90 -6.35 -6.79 -28.36
CA VAL A 90 -5.56 -5.85 -29.16
C VAL A 90 -5.47 -4.55 -28.39
N TYR A 91 -4.24 -4.09 -28.12
CA TYR A 91 -3.98 -2.90 -27.32
C TYR A 91 -3.42 -1.77 -28.17
N ARG A 92 -3.69 -0.54 -27.75
CA ARG A 92 -2.83 0.59 -28.09
C ARG A 92 -1.64 0.58 -27.16
N ARG A 93 -0.47 0.87 -27.70
CA ARG A 93 0.80 0.77 -26.96
C ARG A 93 0.75 1.44 -25.58
N GLY A 94 0.90 0.65 -24.54
CA GLY A 94 0.95 1.04 -23.12
C GLY A 94 -0.39 1.33 -22.46
N GLU A 95 -1.53 1.19 -23.16
CA GLU A 95 -2.85 1.37 -22.56
C GLU A 95 -3.32 0.08 -21.90
N HIS A 96 -3.91 0.19 -20.69
CA HIS A 96 -4.41 -0.97 -19.97
C HIS A 96 -5.70 -1.58 -20.56
N ALA A 97 -6.56 -0.75 -21.15
CA ALA A 97 -7.80 -1.19 -21.74
C ALA A 97 -7.56 -1.63 -23.21
N PRO A 98 -7.93 -2.86 -23.60
CA PRO A 98 -7.81 -3.27 -24.99
C PRO A 98 -8.73 -2.44 -25.89
N GLU A 99 -8.22 -2.06 -27.06
CA GLU A 99 -9.00 -1.37 -28.10
C GLU A 99 -10.02 -2.31 -28.75
N LYS A 100 -9.63 -3.58 -28.91
CA LYS A 100 -10.47 -4.63 -29.50
C LYS A 100 -10.24 -5.95 -28.79
N ILE A 101 -11.34 -6.69 -28.58
CA ILE A 101 -11.35 -8.05 -28.06
C ILE A 101 -11.89 -8.97 -29.16
N VAL A 102 -11.19 -10.09 -29.38
CA VAL A 102 -11.61 -11.13 -30.33
C VAL A 102 -11.67 -12.44 -29.58
N PHE A 103 -12.86 -13.05 -29.53
CA PHE A 103 -13.06 -14.35 -28.89
C PHE A 103 -12.47 -15.46 -29.75
N THR A 104 -12.00 -16.54 -29.09
CA THR A 104 -11.35 -17.71 -29.70
C THR A 104 -11.76 -18.97 -28.99
N ASP A 105 -11.58 -20.12 -29.65
CA ASP A 105 -11.73 -21.44 -29.02
C ASP A 105 -10.34 -22.05 -28.69
N ASP A 106 -9.26 -21.37 -29.02
CA ASP A 106 -7.90 -21.84 -28.84
C ASP A 106 -7.30 -21.39 -27.50
N ILE A 107 -6.94 -22.35 -26.67
CA ILE A 107 -6.35 -22.15 -25.34
C ILE A 107 -4.97 -21.47 -25.40
N GLU A 108 -4.16 -21.77 -26.43
CA GLU A 108 -2.84 -21.15 -26.59
C GLU A 108 -2.96 -19.67 -26.89
N THR A 109 -3.93 -19.29 -27.71
CA THR A 109 -4.25 -17.88 -28.01
C THR A 109 -4.69 -17.14 -26.73
N ASP A 110 -5.53 -17.75 -25.88
CA ASP A 110 -5.90 -17.14 -24.59
C ASP A 110 -4.70 -17.04 -23.64
N ALA A 111 -3.82 -18.04 -23.62
CA ALA A 111 -2.61 -18.02 -22.80
C ALA A 111 -1.66 -16.90 -23.22
N ARG A 112 -1.46 -16.69 -24.51
CA ARG A 112 -0.55 -15.67 -25.08
C ARG A 112 -0.95 -14.23 -24.76
N ARG A 113 -2.24 -13.94 -24.49
CA ARG A 113 -2.66 -12.59 -24.09
C ARG A 113 -2.35 -12.25 -22.63
N ARG A 114 -2.05 -13.25 -21.79
CA ARG A 114 -1.76 -13.08 -20.37
C ARG A 114 -0.39 -12.45 -20.17
N ASP A 115 -0.13 -12.02 -18.92
CA ASP A 115 1.12 -11.35 -18.56
C ASP A 115 2.32 -12.31 -18.49
N PHE A 116 2.23 -13.33 -17.63
CA PHE A 116 3.34 -14.23 -17.32
C PHE A 116 2.93 -15.67 -17.50
N LYS A 117 3.88 -16.53 -17.94
CA LYS A 117 3.66 -17.96 -18.16
C LYS A 117 3.16 -18.69 -16.92
N CYS A 118 3.71 -18.35 -15.74
CA CYS A 118 3.26 -18.94 -14.48
C CYS A 118 1.77 -18.64 -14.15
N ASN A 119 1.15 -17.63 -14.76
CA ASN A 119 -0.28 -17.31 -14.65
C ASN A 119 -1.11 -17.81 -15.84
N ALA A 120 -0.47 -18.48 -16.81
CA ALA A 120 -1.09 -19.01 -18.02
C ALA A 120 -1.10 -20.54 -18.04
N VAL A 121 -1.15 -21.16 -16.87
CA VAL A 121 -1.32 -22.61 -16.67
C VAL A 121 -2.80 -22.84 -16.34
N TYR A 122 -3.40 -23.81 -17.01
CA TYR A 122 -4.82 -24.12 -16.90
C TYR A 122 -5.02 -25.47 -16.21
N TYR A 123 -6.08 -25.60 -15.44
CA TYR A 123 -6.51 -26.85 -14.85
C TYR A 123 -7.92 -27.18 -15.35
N ASP A 124 -8.05 -28.23 -16.14
CA ASP A 124 -9.36 -28.72 -16.62
C ASP A 124 -10.12 -29.34 -15.46
N LEU A 125 -11.25 -28.73 -15.12
CA LEU A 125 -12.09 -29.12 -13.98
C LEU A 125 -12.78 -30.48 -14.16
N ARG A 126 -12.91 -30.96 -15.39
CA ARG A 126 -13.57 -32.24 -15.70
C ARG A 126 -12.58 -33.40 -15.79
N SER A 127 -11.48 -33.20 -16.51
CA SER A 127 -10.46 -34.24 -16.70
C SER A 127 -9.42 -34.26 -15.59
N GLU A 128 -9.41 -33.25 -14.72
CA GLU A 128 -8.44 -33.05 -13.64
C GLU A 128 -6.98 -32.95 -14.14
N LYS A 129 -6.79 -32.51 -15.38
CA LYS A 129 -5.47 -32.41 -16.03
C LYS A 129 -4.99 -30.94 -16.08
N ILE A 130 -3.67 -30.82 -16.08
CA ILE A 130 -3.00 -29.55 -16.35
C ILE A 130 -2.82 -29.42 -17.86
N GLU A 131 -3.21 -28.25 -18.38
CA GLU A 131 -2.92 -27.79 -19.73
C GLU A 131 -1.93 -26.61 -19.63
N ASP A 132 -0.74 -26.78 -20.19
CA ASP A 132 0.36 -25.81 -20.09
C ASP A 132 0.91 -25.46 -21.48
N PRO A 133 0.19 -24.63 -22.25
CA PRO A 133 0.58 -24.35 -23.64
C PRO A 133 1.89 -23.56 -23.79
N LEU A 134 2.35 -22.88 -22.72
CA LEU A 134 3.50 -21.97 -22.80
C LEU A 134 4.69 -22.36 -21.90
N GLY A 135 4.62 -23.49 -21.20
CA GLY A 135 5.68 -23.95 -20.30
C GLY A 135 5.70 -23.22 -18.94
N GLY A 136 4.54 -22.75 -18.47
CA GLY A 136 4.41 -22.05 -17.18
C GLY A 136 4.65 -22.95 -15.97
N VAL A 137 4.46 -24.27 -16.08
CA VAL A 137 4.79 -25.24 -15.02
C VAL A 137 6.31 -25.22 -14.75
N SER A 138 7.12 -25.18 -15.80
CA SER A 138 8.58 -25.07 -15.66
C SER A 138 8.99 -23.78 -14.96
N ASP A 139 8.35 -22.65 -15.28
CA ASP A 139 8.60 -21.39 -14.58
C ASP A 139 8.30 -21.51 -13.07
N ILE A 140 7.18 -22.15 -12.73
CA ILE A 140 6.76 -22.34 -11.33
C ILE A 140 7.78 -23.22 -10.58
N GLU A 141 8.18 -24.36 -11.17
CA GLU A 141 9.16 -25.29 -10.60
C GLU A 141 10.52 -24.62 -10.37
N ASN A 142 10.96 -23.81 -11.34
CA ASN A 142 12.24 -23.08 -11.26
C ASN A 142 12.14 -21.75 -10.50
N ARG A 143 10.97 -21.40 -9.96
CA ARG A 143 10.69 -20.11 -9.32
C ARG A 143 11.10 -18.92 -10.19
N CYS A 144 10.78 -19.00 -11.47
CA CYS A 144 11.06 -17.99 -12.49
C CYS A 144 9.78 -17.24 -12.87
N ILE A 145 9.92 -16.00 -13.33
CA ILE A 145 8.86 -15.27 -14.00
C ILE A 145 9.35 -14.95 -15.41
N SER A 146 8.68 -15.49 -16.41
CA SER A 146 8.85 -15.12 -17.81
C SER A 146 7.52 -14.66 -18.41
N THR A 147 7.59 -13.78 -19.42
CA THR A 147 6.42 -13.31 -20.16
C THR A 147 5.89 -14.36 -21.11
N THR A 148 4.59 -14.29 -21.44
CA THR A 148 3.93 -15.24 -22.35
C THR A 148 4.40 -15.16 -23.79
N ARG A 149 4.95 -14.02 -24.19
CA ARG A 149 5.57 -13.70 -25.48
C ARG A 149 6.83 -12.87 -25.23
N ALA A 150 7.44 -12.30 -26.28
CA ALA A 150 8.55 -11.37 -26.11
C ALA A 150 8.21 -10.28 -25.10
N ALA A 151 9.10 -10.00 -24.15
CA ALA A 151 8.81 -9.10 -23.03
C ALA A 151 8.48 -7.69 -23.49
N ASP A 152 9.12 -7.20 -24.58
CA ASP A 152 8.80 -5.91 -25.17
C ASP A 152 7.34 -5.83 -25.64
N GLU A 153 6.83 -6.88 -26.30
CA GLU A 153 5.43 -6.96 -26.73
C GLU A 153 4.49 -6.92 -25.52
N VAL A 154 4.73 -7.79 -24.53
CA VAL A 154 3.85 -7.93 -23.36
C VAL A 154 3.77 -6.64 -22.54
N PHE A 155 4.90 -5.96 -22.30
CA PHE A 155 4.91 -4.72 -21.54
C PHE A 155 4.46 -3.51 -22.38
N SER A 156 4.67 -3.52 -23.71
CA SER A 156 4.20 -2.44 -24.56
C SER A 156 2.68 -2.44 -24.78
N GLU A 157 2.02 -3.57 -24.60
CA GLU A 157 0.55 -3.67 -24.64
C GLU A 157 -0.11 -3.02 -23.44
N ASP A 158 0.31 -3.37 -22.23
CA ASP A 158 -0.28 -2.90 -20.99
C ASP A 158 0.81 -2.51 -19.99
N GLY A 159 1.00 -1.20 -19.79
CA GLY A 159 1.99 -0.66 -18.86
C GLY A 159 1.77 -1.09 -17.40
N LEU A 160 0.57 -1.54 -16.99
CA LEU A 160 0.33 -2.02 -15.64
C LEU A 160 1.08 -3.34 -15.36
N ARG A 161 1.37 -4.12 -16.39
CA ARG A 161 2.15 -5.38 -16.28
C ARG A 161 3.56 -5.13 -15.70
N LEU A 162 4.10 -3.91 -15.87
CA LEU A 162 5.37 -3.48 -15.25
C LEU A 162 5.29 -3.51 -13.71
N MET A 163 4.23 -2.96 -13.14
CA MET A 163 4.00 -3.00 -11.68
C MET A 163 3.66 -4.42 -11.20
N ARG A 164 2.90 -5.17 -12.00
CA ARG A 164 2.56 -6.57 -11.72
C ARG A 164 3.78 -7.47 -11.67
N LEU A 165 4.80 -7.23 -12.51
CA LEU A 165 6.09 -7.93 -12.45
C LEU A 165 6.74 -7.77 -11.07
N ALA A 166 6.87 -6.54 -10.59
CA ALA A 166 7.46 -6.24 -9.29
C ALA A 166 6.64 -6.85 -8.14
N ARG A 167 5.31 -6.76 -8.21
CA ARG A 167 4.41 -7.35 -7.22
C ARG A 167 4.52 -8.87 -7.15
N LEU A 168 4.41 -9.55 -8.29
CA LEU A 168 4.41 -11.01 -8.32
C LEU A 168 5.78 -11.57 -7.93
N SER A 169 6.88 -10.97 -8.41
CA SER A 169 8.23 -11.32 -7.96
C SER A 169 8.35 -11.21 -6.44
N ALA A 170 7.92 -10.10 -5.87
CA ALA A 170 7.94 -9.87 -4.43
C ALA A 170 7.08 -10.87 -3.66
N GLN A 171 5.82 -11.05 -4.05
CA GLN A 171 4.88 -11.95 -3.37
C GLN A 171 5.32 -13.41 -3.42
N LEU A 172 5.69 -13.90 -4.61
CA LEU A 172 6.02 -15.31 -4.83
C LEU A 172 7.47 -15.67 -4.45
N GLY A 173 8.39 -14.70 -4.46
CA GLY A 173 9.83 -14.94 -4.39
C GLY A 173 10.37 -15.61 -5.66
N PHE A 174 9.71 -15.36 -6.77
CA PHE A 174 10.17 -15.80 -8.08
C PHE A 174 11.05 -14.73 -8.69
N THR A 175 12.12 -15.16 -9.36
CA THR A 175 13.06 -14.24 -10.02
C THR A 175 12.63 -14.01 -11.45
N PRO A 176 12.40 -12.74 -11.88
CA PRO A 176 12.19 -12.46 -13.29
C PRO A 176 13.41 -12.85 -14.12
N ASP A 177 13.20 -13.43 -15.29
CA ASP A 177 14.29 -13.70 -16.22
C ASP A 177 14.89 -12.39 -16.79
N LEU A 178 16.02 -12.52 -17.47
CA LEU A 178 16.71 -11.35 -18.03
C LEU A 178 15.88 -10.63 -19.10
N GLU A 179 15.10 -11.37 -19.88
CA GLU A 179 14.22 -10.78 -20.89
C GLU A 179 13.14 -9.93 -20.25
N CYS A 180 12.51 -10.39 -19.15
CA CYS A 180 11.57 -9.60 -18.36
C CYS A 180 12.21 -8.32 -17.79
N ILE A 181 13.42 -8.42 -17.23
CA ILE A 181 14.12 -7.26 -16.65
C ILE A 181 14.42 -6.22 -17.73
N PHE A 182 15.01 -6.63 -18.87
CA PHE A 182 15.34 -5.71 -19.95
C PHE A 182 14.10 -5.14 -20.63
N GLY A 183 13.09 -5.97 -20.89
CA GLY A 183 11.82 -5.53 -21.46
C GLY A 183 11.06 -4.57 -20.54
N ALA A 184 11.05 -4.82 -19.21
CA ALA A 184 10.45 -3.91 -18.25
C ALA A 184 11.19 -2.56 -18.21
N LYS A 185 12.52 -2.58 -18.20
CA LYS A 185 13.34 -1.37 -18.21
C LYS A 185 13.13 -0.55 -19.50
N PHE A 186 13.10 -1.20 -20.65
CA PHE A 186 12.89 -0.57 -21.94
C PHE A 186 11.51 0.11 -22.04
N ASN A 187 10.49 -0.50 -21.43
CA ASN A 187 9.11 -0.01 -21.46
C ASN A 187 8.70 0.79 -20.19
N ALA A 188 9.62 1.08 -19.27
CA ALA A 188 9.31 1.71 -17.98
C ALA A 188 8.48 3.00 -18.11
N ALA A 189 8.75 3.82 -19.13
CA ALA A 189 8.03 5.07 -19.41
C ALA A 189 6.53 4.86 -19.69
N LEU A 190 6.12 3.67 -20.14
CA LEU A 190 4.71 3.39 -20.46
C LEU A 190 3.81 3.37 -19.24
N ILE A 191 4.38 3.21 -18.02
CA ILE A 191 3.61 3.30 -16.78
C ILE A 191 2.91 4.65 -16.64
N ALA A 192 3.43 5.72 -17.25
CA ALA A 192 2.82 7.04 -17.23
C ALA A 192 1.46 7.10 -17.98
N LYS A 193 1.12 6.10 -18.80
CA LYS A 193 -0.18 5.97 -19.46
C LYS A 193 -1.24 5.30 -18.59
N ILE A 194 -0.84 4.70 -17.48
CA ILE A 194 -1.74 4.02 -16.56
C ILE A 194 -2.37 5.01 -15.59
N SER A 195 -3.63 4.80 -15.25
CA SER A 195 -4.32 5.67 -14.29
C SER A 195 -3.64 5.65 -12.92
N ALA A 196 -3.61 6.79 -12.25
CA ALA A 196 -2.96 6.96 -10.97
C ALA A 196 -3.53 6.02 -9.89
N GLU A 197 -4.84 5.76 -9.93
CA GLU A 197 -5.54 4.85 -9.01
C GLU A 197 -5.03 3.42 -9.14
N ARG A 198 -4.74 2.95 -10.37
CA ARG A 198 -4.21 1.61 -10.62
C ARG A 198 -2.75 1.50 -10.19
N ILE A 199 -1.95 2.51 -10.47
CA ILE A 199 -0.56 2.60 -9.99
C ILE A 199 -0.55 2.55 -8.46
N PHE A 200 -1.40 3.33 -7.79
CA PHE A 200 -1.50 3.34 -6.34
C PHE A 200 -1.94 1.98 -5.78
N ALA A 201 -2.93 1.34 -6.41
CA ALA A 201 -3.39 0.02 -5.98
C ALA A 201 -2.28 -1.04 -6.08
N GLU A 202 -1.53 -1.11 -7.19
CA GLU A 202 -0.40 -2.02 -7.33
C GLU A 202 0.74 -1.68 -6.36
N LEU A 203 1.04 -0.39 -6.13
CA LEU A 203 2.02 0.04 -5.13
C LEU A 203 1.63 -0.45 -3.72
N GLN A 204 0.35 -0.33 -3.34
CA GLN A 204 -0.13 -0.87 -2.06
C GLN A 204 0.06 -2.39 -1.98
N LEU A 205 -0.24 -3.12 -3.04
CA LEU A 205 -0.03 -4.57 -3.09
C LEU A 205 1.47 -4.95 -3.00
N ILE A 206 2.36 -4.14 -3.56
CA ILE A 206 3.82 -4.31 -3.41
C ILE A 206 4.23 -4.05 -1.95
N LEU A 207 3.76 -2.94 -1.35
CA LEU A 207 4.07 -2.59 0.03
C LEU A 207 3.57 -3.63 1.05
N HIS A 208 2.56 -4.44 0.70
CA HIS A 208 2.00 -5.52 1.53
C HIS A 208 2.29 -6.91 0.95
N ALA A 209 3.35 -7.04 0.13
CA ALA A 209 3.67 -8.28 -0.56
C ALA A 209 4.01 -9.45 0.38
N ASP A 210 4.53 -9.16 1.57
CA ASP A 210 4.87 -10.14 2.60
C ASP A 210 3.64 -10.77 3.29
N GLU A 211 2.48 -10.11 3.25
CA GLU A 211 1.28 -10.58 3.94
C GLU A 211 0.64 -11.79 3.24
N LYS A 212 0.69 -11.84 1.91
CA LYS A 212 -0.03 -12.87 1.14
C LYS A 212 0.50 -14.29 1.39
N TYR A 213 1.81 -14.47 1.42
CA TYR A 213 2.46 -15.79 1.58
C TYR A 213 3.45 -15.83 2.74
N GLY A 214 3.42 -14.85 3.65
CA GLY A 214 4.27 -14.79 4.83
C GLY A 214 5.76 -14.58 4.52
N ARG A 215 6.12 -14.05 3.34
CA ARG A 215 7.52 -13.82 2.96
C ARG A 215 8.08 -12.55 3.58
N LYS A 216 8.87 -12.72 4.64
CA LYS A 216 9.48 -11.59 5.35
C LYS A 216 10.24 -10.67 4.38
N TYR A 217 9.94 -9.36 4.44
CA TYR A 217 10.56 -8.30 3.64
C TYR A 217 10.30 -8.36 2.13
N ALA A 218 9.32 -9.12 1.65
CA ALA A 218 8.97 -9.18 0.22
C ALA A 218 8.71 -7.79 -0.38
N HIS A 219 8.11 -6.88 0.35
CA HIS A 219 7.87 -5.51 -0.09
C HIS A 219 9.17 -4.75 -0.42
N TYR A 220 10.25 -4.98 0.32
CA TYR A 220 11.56 -4.40 0.01
C TYR A 220 12.11 -4.95 -1.31
N GLU A 221 11.97 -6.25 -1.58
CA GLU A 221 12.37 -6.86 -2.85
C GLU A 221 11.60 -6.25 -4.03
N GLY A 222 10.29 -6.02 -3.87
CA GLY A 222 9.47 -5.36 -4.87
C GLY A 222 9.90 -3.92 -5.15
N LEU A 223 10.25 -3.15 -4.12
CA LEU A 223 10.80 -1.79 -4.28
C LEU A 223 12.15 -1.81 -5.00
N LYS A 224 13.03 -2.76 -4.68
CA LYS A 224 14.32 -2.94 -5.37
C LYS A 224 14.13 -3.29 -6.85
N LEU A 225 13.11 -4.07 -7.19
CA LEU A 225 12.82 -4.39 -8.59
C LEU A 225 12.28 -3.17 -9.34
N LEU A 226 11.41 -2.34 -8.72
CA LEU A 226 10.96 -1.08 -9.32
C LEU A 226 12.14 -0.11 -9.58
N GLU A 227 13.10 -0.05 -8.67
CA GLU A 227 14.34 0.73 -8.85
C GLU A 227 15.18 0.16 -10.00
N GLY A 228 15.45 -1.15 -9.98
CA GLY A 228 16.33 -1.82 -10.96
C GLY A 228 15.80 -1.76 -12.40
N THR A 229 14.48 -1.69 -12.56
CA THR A 229 13.79 -1.55 -13.86
C THR A 229 13.47 -0.12 -14.25
N ASP A 230 13.96 0.88 -13.52
CA ASP A 230 13.71 2.31 -13.73
C ASP A 230 12.23 2.75 -13.63
N ILE A 231 11.31 1.86 -13.28
CA ILE A 231 9.87 2.17 -13.11
C ILE A 231 9.67 3.20 -11.99
N LEU A 232 10.49 3.12 -10.93
CA LEU A 232 10.43 4.04 -9.80
C LEU A 232 10.55 5.51 -10.24
N ASN A 233 11.35 5.80 -11.26
CA ASN A 233 11.59 7.15 -11.79
C ASN A 233 10.31 7.79 -12.34
N TYR A 234 9.33 7.00 -12.75
CA TYR A 234 8.06 7.47 -13.32
C TYR A 234 6.94 7.52 -12.29
N ILE A 235 6.91 6.61 -11.31
CA ILE A 235 5.83 6.56 -10.31
C ILE A 235 6.11 7.43 -9.09
N LEU A 236 7.37 7.49 -8.65
CA LEU A 236 7.84 8.24 -7.47
C LEU A 236 9.17 8.96 -7.77
N PRO A 237 9.21 9.89 -8.76
CA PRO A 237 10.44 10.60 -9.12
C PRO A 237 11.04 11.38 -7.94
N GLU A 238 10.19 11.91 -7.05
CA GLU A 238 10.61 12.65 -5.86
C GLU A 238 11.39 11.76 -4.86
N LEU A 239 11.13 10.47 -4.86
CA LEU A 239 11.87 9.48 -4.07
C LEU A 239 13.13 9.03 -4.81
N ALA A 240 13.02 8.77 -6.12
CA ALA A 240 14.10 8.25 -6.95
C ALA A 240 15.33 9.16 -6.99
N VAL A 241 15.14 10.49 -6.95
CA VAL A 241 16.26 11.46 -6.91
C VAL A 241 17.14 11.34 -5.67
N GLY A 242 16.69 10.63 -4.63
CA GLY A 242 17.49 10.29 -3.45
C GLY A 242 18.61 9.30 -3.71
N LYS A 243 18.62 8.63 -4.87
CA LYS A 243 19.65 7.66 -5.25
C LYS A 243 21.03 8.33 -5.36
N GLY A 244 22.01 7.76 -4.66
CA GLY A 244 23.37 8.27 -4.63
C GLY A 244 23.55 9.55 -3.83
N MET A 245 22.52 10.11 -3.19
CA MET A 245 22.64 11.27 -2.31
C MET A 245 23.24 10.86 -0.97
N PRO A 246 24.47 11.35 -0.63
CA PRO A 246 25.16 10.93 0.57
C PRO A 246 24.50 11.50 1.82
N GLN A 247 24.46 10.72 2.89
CA GLN A 247 24.03 11.15 4.21
C GLN A 247 25.22 11.23 5.19
N ARG A 248 24.99 11.77 6.39
CA ARG A 248 26.02 11.82 7.43
C ARG A 248 26.39 10.41 7.88
N LYS A 249 27.64 9.98 7.66
CA LYS A 249 28.14 8.64 7.99
C LYS A 249 28.06 8.29 9.48
N ASP A 250 28.01 9.29 10.37
CA ASP A 250 27.82 9.05 11.81
C ASP A 250 26.48 8.37 12.11
N PHE A 251 25.46 8.63 11.28
CA PHE A 251 24.08 8.19 11.50
C PHE A 251 23.58 7.20 10.44
N HIS A 252 24.08 7.27 9.20
CA HIS A 252 23.55 6.50 8.06
C HIS A 252 24.65 5.77 7.32
N ASP A 253 24.44 4.52 7.00
CA ASP A 253 25.32 3.70 6.16
C ASP A 253 24.89 3.72 4.68
N HIS A 254 23.73 4.31 4.37
CA HIS A 254 23.05 4.26 3.07
C HIS A 254 22.81 5.65 2.50
N ASP A 255 22.59 5.76 1.18
CA ASP A 255 22.08 6.96 0.54
C ASP A 255 20.61 7.22 0.93
N VAL A 256 20.04 8.36 0.51
CA VAL A 256 18.67 8.75 0.90
C VAL A 256 17.62 7.76 0.38
N LEU A 257 17.78 7.23 -0.84
CA LEU A 257 16.82 6.28 -1.41
C LEU A 257 16.88 4.93 -0.67
N GLU A 258 18.07 4.38 -0.50
CA GLU A 258 18.24 3.08 0.16
C GLU A 258 17.82 3.16 1.64
N HIS A 259 18.11 4.29 2.33
CA HIS A 259 17.58 4.53 3.67
C HIS A 259 16.03 4.47 3.69
N SER A 260 15.36 5.16 2.76
CA SER A 260 13.89 5.14 2.67
C SER A 260 13.34 3.73 2.40
N PHE A 261 14.02 2.94 1.56
CA PHE A 261 13.66 1.54 1.34
C PHE A 261 13.84 0.68 2.60
N ARG A 262 14.91 0.90 3.36
CA ARG A 262 15.18 0.18 4.62
C ARG A 262 14.25 0.61 5.75
N ALA A 263 13.93 1.88 5.85
CA ALA A 263 12.89 2.34 6.76
C ALA A 263 11.54 1.67 6.45
N CYS A 264 11.18 1.57 5.17
CA CYS A 264 10.00 0.81 4.73
C CYS A 264 10.14 -0.69 5.06
N LYS A 265 11.31 -1.32 4.80
CA LYS A 265 11.59 -2.72 5.08
C LYS A 265 11.32 -3.11 6.52
N TYR A 266 11.73 -2.29 7.48
CA TYR A 266 11.62 -2.56 8.91
C TYR A 266 10.36 -1.98 9.56
N SER A 267 9.50 -1.33 8.77
CA SER A 267 8.29 -0.70 9.28
C SER A 267 7.14 -1.69 9.52
N ASP A 268 6.27 -1.31 10.43
CA ASP A 268 4.93 -1.93 10.59
C ASP A 268 4.09 -1.67 9.33
N SER A 269 3.23 -2.63 8.94
CA SER A 269 2.42 -2.54 7.73
C SER A 269 1.54 -1.28 7.67
N ARG A 270 1.07 -0.78 8.82
CA ARG A 270 0.23 0.42 8.93
C ARG A 270 0.90 1.71 8.46
N ILE A 271 2.24 1.74 8.42
CA ILE A 271 2.99 2.98 8.12
C ILE A 271 4.01 2.82 6.98
N ARG A 272 4.02 1.69 6.26
CA ARG A 272 5.00 1.40 5.18
C ARG A 272 5.09 2.50 4.14
N LEU A 273 3.94 2.97 3.67
CA LEU A 273 3.88 4.07 2.70
C LEU A 273 4.52 5.35 3.26
N THR A 274 4.26 5.66 4.53
CA THR A 274 4.86 6.83 5.18
C THR A 274 6.35 6.63 5.38
N ALA A 275 6.78 5.46 5.85
CA ALA A 275 8.19 5.14 6.02
C ALA A 275 8.97 5.20 4.71
N LEU A 276 8.34 4.80 3.59
CA LEU A 276 8.94 4.95 2.25
C LEU A 276 9.12 6.42 1.85
N LEU A 277 8.19 7.30 2.23
CA LEU A 277 8.13 8.68 1.74
C LEU A 277 8.65 9.73 2.73
N HIS A 278 8.95 9.39 3.99
CA HIS A 278 9.22 10.37 5.06
C HIS A 278 10.37 11.34 4.76
N ASP A 279 11.35 10.88 4.00
CA ASP A 279 12.57 11.61 3.68
C ASP A 279 12.58 12.24 2.26
N THR A 280 11.47 12.21 1.54
CA THR A 280 11.36 12.82 0.19
C THR A 280 11.60 14.32 0.16
N GLY A 281 11.59 14.99 1.31
CA GLY A 281 11.98 16.39 1.44
C GLY A 281 13.50 16.64 1.39
N LYS A 282 14.34 15.63 1.66
CA LYS A 282 15.81 15.78 1.70
C LYS A 282 16.41 16.27 0.39
N PRO A 283 16.08 15.68 -0.78
CA PRO A 283 16.61 16.14 -2.06
C PRO A 283 16.29 17.60 -2.37
N ALA A 284 15.02 18.01 -2.15
CA ALA A 284 14.57 19.37 -2.43
C ALA A 284 15.31 20.41 -1.58
N VAL A 285 15.36 20.19 -0.26
CA VAL A 285 16.03 21.11 0.66
C VAL A 285 17.54 21.15 0.43
N TYR A 286 18.15 20.00 0.11
CA TYR A 286 19.58 19.94 -0.19
C TYR A 286 19.94 20.74 -1.45
N ALA A 287 19.11 20.67 -2.49
CA ALA A 287 19.31 21.43 -3.72
C ALA A 287 19.29 22.95 -3.48
N GLU A 288 18.49 23.42 -2.52
CA GLU A 288 18.35 24.84 -2.19
C GLU A 288 19.44 25.33 -1.22
N THR A 289 19.78 24.52 -0.21
CA THR A 289 20.55 24.97 0.96
C THR A 289 21.90 24.28 1.15
N GLY A 290 22.15 23.19 0.45
CA GLY A 290 23.29 22.30 0.67
C GLY A 290 23.21 21.53 2.02
N LYS A 291 22.06 21.53 2.69
CA LYS A 291 21.84 20.89 4.00
C LYS A 291 20.49 20.19 3.99
N TYR A 292 20.26 19.30 4.97
CA TYR A 292 18.99 18.58 5.12
C TYR A 292 18.02 19.19 6.15
N HIS A 293 18.40 20.32 6.77
CA HIS A 293 17.58 20.93 7.83
C HIS A 293 16.27 21.47 7.26
N GLY A 294 15.13 21.11 7.87
CA GLY A 294 13.80 21.51 7.41
C GLY A 294 13.19 20.57 6.35
N HIS A 295 13.82 19.42 6.09
CA HIS A 295 13.28 18.43 5.14
C HIS A 295 11.94 17.82 5.59
N ASP A 296 11.63 17.84 6.87
CA ASP A 296 10.36 17.45 7.46
C ASP A 296 9.20 18.36 7.00
N VAL A 297 9.44 19.68 7.02
CA VAL A 297 8.47 20.70 6.57
C VAL A 297 8.29 20.67 5.05
N ALA A 298 9.40 20.56 4.29
CA ALA A 298 9.34 20.40 2.84
C ALA A 298 8.70 19.05 2.46
N GLY A 299 9.08 17.99 3.17
CA GLY A 299 8.58 16.63 2.97
C GLY A 299 7.08 16.51 3.18
N GLU A 300 6.51 17.18 4.17
CA GLU A 300 5.04 17.21 4.37
C GLU A 300 4.30 17.64 3.09
N LYS A 301 4.76 18.72 2.46
CA LYS A 301 4.16 19.23 1.23
C LYS A 301 4.37 18.28 0.05
N ILE A 302 5.57 17.75 -0.09
CA ILE A 302 5.94 16.81 -1.17
C ILE A 302 5.14 15.51 -1.05
N VAL A 303 5.05 14.91 0.15
CA VAL A 303 4.25 13.70 0.41
C VAL A 303 2.79 13.93 0.06
N ARG A 304 2.23 15.09 0.40
CA ARG A 304 0.87 15.46 0.04
C ARG A 304 0.69 15.50 -1.48
N GLN A 305 1.59 16.15 -2.20
CA GLN A 305 1.55 16.26 -3.67
C GLN A 305 1.69 14.88 -4.35
N ILE A 306 2.62 14.03 -3.87
CA ILE A 306 2.78 12.65 -4.37
C ILE A 306 1.48 11.87 -4.22
N LEU A 307 0.90 11.87 -3.02
CA LEU A 307 -0.28 11.06 -2.72
C LEU A 307 -1.56 11.60 -3.37
N GLU A 308 -1.68 12.91 -3.55
CA GLU A 308 -2.75 13.53 -4.35
C GLU A 308 -2.63 13.15 -5.82
N ARG A 309 -1.42 13.21 -6.40
CA ARG A 309 -1.14 12.76 -7.77
C ARG A 309 -1.48 11.29 -7.97
N LEU A 310 -1.17 10.44 -6.99
CA LEU A 310 -1.51 9.01 -7.00
C LEU A 310 -2.97 8.72 -6.62
N LYS A 311 -3.80 9.75 -6.38
CA LYS A 311 -5.22 9.58 -6.00
C LYS A 311 -5.43 8.75 -4.74
N ALA A 312 -4.50 8.82 -3.79
CA ALA A 312 -4.64 8.14 -2.51
C ALA A 312 -5.86 8.67 -1.71
N PRO A 313 -6.46 7.86 -0.82
CA PRO A 313 -7.54 8.31 0.07
C PRO A 313 -7.09 9.48 0.95
N LYS A 314 -7.96 10.47 1.15
CA LYS A 314 -7.66 11.69 1.93
C LYS A 314 -7.08 11.38 3.32
N LYS A 315 -7.62 10.39 4.02
CA LYS A 315 -7.10 9.96 5.33
C LYS A 315 -5.65 9.50 5.24
N THR A 316 -5.29 8.76 4.20
CA THR A 316 -3.90 8.32 3.95
C THR A 316 -2.99 9.51 3.71
N ILE A 317 -3.41 10.46 2.86
CA ILE A 317 -2.67 11.70 2.56
C ILE A 317 -2.40 12.48 3.85
N ASP A 318 -3.47 12.79 4.61
CA ASP A 318 -3.37 13.61 5.82
C ASP A 318 -2.51 12.93 6.91
N THR A 319 -2.61 11.62 7.05
CA THR A 319 -1.82 10.86 8.02
C THR A 319 -0.34 10.82 7.63
N ALA A 320 -0.03 10.47 6.38
CA ALA A 320 1.35 10.37 5.91
C ALA A 320 2.06 11.73 5.94
N ALA A 321 1.43 12.78 5.44
CA ALA A 321 1.96 14.13 5.46
C ALA A 321 2.22 14.63 6.89
N ARG A 322 1.28 14.40 7.82
CA ARG A 322 1.45 14.79 9.21
C ARG A 322 2.55 14.00 9.93
N LEU A 323 2.66 12.70 9.71
CA LEU A 323 3.73 11.89 10.28
C LEU A 323 5.10 12.34 9.74
N THR A 324 5.20 12.64 8.44
CA THR A 324 6.41 13.21 7.83
C THR A 324 6.80 14.53 8.49
N LEU A 325 5.85 15.44 8.74
CA LEU A 325 6.13 16.69 9.45
C LEU A 325 6.67 16.48 10.86
N LEU A 326 6.22 15.43 11.55
CA LEU A 326 6.48 15.22 12.97
C LEU A 326 7.70 14.31 13.25
N HIS A 327 8.22 13.56 12.26
CA HIS A 327 9.20 12.49 12.50
C HIS A 327 10.50 12.98 13.11
N MET A 328 10.92 14.20 12.78
CA MET A 328 12.17 14.81 13.28
C MET A 328 12.10 15.34 14.72
N TYR A 329 10.88 15.39 15.32
CA TYR A 329 10.76 15.95 16.67
C TYR A 329 11.50 15.10 17.71
N ASP A 330 12.38 15.74 18.50
CA ASP A 330 13.22 15.13 19.55
C ASP A 330 14.08 13.94 19.04
N LEU A 331 14.62 14.06 17.83
CA LEU A 331 15.46 13.00 17.25
C LEU A 331 16.76 12.80 18.06
N ASP A 332 17.31 13.89 18.63
CA ASP A 332 18.51 13.87 19.47
C ASP A 332 18.22 13.53 20.95
N GLY A 333 16.97 13.29 21.31
CA GLY A 333 16.53 12.90 22.65
C GLY A 333 16.70 13.99 23.72
N LYS A 334 16.95 15.27 23.34
CA LYS A 334 17.25 16.37 24.26
C LYS A 334 16.04 17.21 24.68
N ALA A 335 14.87 16.98 24.10
CA ALA A 335 13.69 17.73 24.49
C ALA A 335 13.35 17.52 25.97
N ARG A 336 12.97 18.61 26.65
CA ARG A 336 12.53 18.56 28.05
C ARG A 336 11.24 17.77 28.15
N GLU A 337 11.06 17.07 29.26
CA GLU A 337 9.88 16.22 29.49
C GLU A 337 8.56 16.99 29.29
N SER A 338 8.45 18.22 29.80
CA SER A 338 7.26 19.05 29.63
C SER A 338 6.91 19.32 28.15
N LYS A 339 7.93 19.46 27.29
CA LYS A 339 7.73 19.60 25.84
C LYS A 339 7.25 18.32 25.18
N ILE A 340 7.80 17.16 25.60
CA ILE A 340 7.37 15.85 25.12
C ILE A 340 5.93 15.58 25.56
N ARG A 341 5.55 15.84 26.82
CA ARG A 341 4.18 15.69 27.32
C ARG A 341 3.18 16.53 26.49
N THR A 342 3.50 17.79 26.28
CA THR A 342 2.66 18.69 25.45
C THR A 342 2.57 18.18 24.01
N PHE A 343 3.68 17.71 23.44
CA PHE A 343 3.71 17.16 22.08
C PHE A 343 2.85 15.89 21.94
N ILE A 344 2.93 14.98 22.90
CA ILE A 344 2.11 13.76 22.94
C ILE A 344 0.62 14.11 22.95
N VAL A 345 0.20 14.99 23.86
CA VAL A 345 -1.22 15.41 23.97
C VAL A 345 -1.68 16.09 22.68
N LYS A 346 -0.88 16.97 22.09
CA LYS A 346 -1.20 17.67 20.83
C LYS A 346 -1.36 16.73 19.64
N ASN A 347 -0.65 15.61 19.63
CA ASN A 347 -0.56 14.69 18.50
C ASN A 347 -1.05 13.28 18.85
N TYR A 348 -1.85 13.13 19.90
CA TYR A 348 -2.25 11.84 20.45
C TYR A 348 -2.91 10.90 19.44
N ASP A 349 -3.68 11.47 18.51
CA ASP A 349 -4.38 10.74 17.46
C ASP A 349 -3.43 10.01 16.47
N VAL A 350 -2.22 10.52 16.27
CA VAL A 350 -1.19 9.91 15.40
C VAL A 350 0.02 9.40 16.19
N TYR A 351 0.04 9.62 17.52
CA TYR A 351 1.19 9.28 18.37
C TYR A 351 1.64 7.81 18.24
N PRO A 352 0.75 6.80 18.27
CA PRO A 352 1.19 5.40 18.10
C PRO A 352 1.84 5.13 16.74
N LEU A 353 1.35 5.76 15.68
CA LEU A 353 1.92 5.62 14.34
C LEU A 353 3.27 6.35 14.23
N LEU A 354 3.42 7.48 14.93
CA LEU A 354 4.68 8.21 14.97
C LEU A 354 5.79 7.40 15.66
N LEU A 355 5.49 6.67 16.71
CA LEU A 355 6.46 5.77 17.36
C LEU A 355 6.92 4.67 16.40
N LEU A 356 5.99 4.09 15.64
CA LEU A 356 6.33 3.13 14.60
C LEU A 356 7.24 3.73 13.53
N LEU A 357 6.95 4.97 13.09
CA LEU A 357 7.79 5.65 12.09
C LEU A 357 9.19 5.96 12.64
N LYS A 358 9.30 6.43 13.89
CA LYS A 358 10.61 6.65 14.54
C LYS A 358 11.43 5.37 14.65
N GLN A 359 10.79 4.24 14.94
CA GLN A 359 11.46 2.93 14.97
C GLN A 359 11.92 2.52 13.57
N ALA A 360 11.07 2.69 12.58
CA ALA A 360 11.38 2.34 11.19
C ALA A 360 12.55 3.17 10.64
N ASP A 361 12.54 4.49 10.87
CA ASP A 361 13.60 5.42 10.50
C ASP A 361 14.93 5.03 11.19
N TYR A 362 14.93 4.83 12.51
CA TYR A 362 16.09 4.37 13.26
C TYR A 362 16.66 3.06 12.70
N SER A 363 15.81 2.06 12.49
CA SER A 363 16.24 0.77 11.94
C SER A 363 16.77 0.90 10.50
N GLY A 364 16.21 1.79 9.71
CA GLY A 364 16.63 2.06 8.33
C GLY A 364 17.98 2.74 8.21
N CYS A 365 18.48 3.40 9.28
CA CYS A 365 19.77 4.10 9.26
C CYS A 365 20.97 3.17 9.10
N LYS A 366 21.00 2.07 9.87
CA LYS A 366 22.15 1.14 9.98
C LYS A 366 21.74 -0.33 10.13
N ASP A 367 20.52 -0.68 9.75
CA ASP A 367 19.93 -2.01 9.97
C ASP A 367 19.89 -2.43 11.45
N ASP A 368 19.85 -1.45 12.37
CA ASP A 368 19.74 -1.71 13.80
C ASP A 368 18.27 -1.99 14.18
N LEU A 369 18.00 -3.22 14.59
CA LEU A 369 16.66 -3.67 14.99
C LEU A 369 16.40 -3.54 16.50
N ASN A 370 17.32 -2.97 17.25
CA ASN A 370 17.08 -2.64 18.65
C ASN A 370 16.03 -1.52 18.77
N VAL A 371 15.43 -1.42 19.93
CA VAL A 371 14.46 -0.34 20.18
C VAL A 371 15.18 1.01 20.17
N CYS A 372 14.66 1.95 19.39
CA CYS A 372 15.18 3.31 19.32
C CYS A 372 15.22 3.95 20.73
N PRO A 373 16.40 4.46 21.19
CA PRO A 373 16.51 5.03 22.52
C PRO A 373 15.54 6.18 22.80
N GLY A 374 15.19 6.96 21.79
CA GLY A 374 14.21 8.03 21.89
C GLY A 374 12.81 7.51 22.23
N ILE A 375 12.43 6.35 21.68
CA ILE A 375 11.14 5.69 21.97
C ILE A 375 11.08 5.26 23.41
N LEU A 376 12.14 4.64 23.95
CA LEU A 376 12.18 4.21 25.36
C LEU A 376 11.93 5.37 26.33
N LYS A 377 12.49 6.54 26.02
CA LYS A 377 12.26 7.77 26.79
C LYS A 377 10.78 8.21 26.70
N TRP A 378 10.22 8.20 25.50
CA TRP A 378 8.84 8.65 25.28
C TRP A 378 7.82 7.71 25.89
N ASP A 379 8.03 6.39 25.80
CA ASP A 379 7.17 5.38 26.41
C ASP A 379 7.13 5.52 27.93
N ARG A 380 8.29 5.77 28.57
CA ARG A 380 8.33 6.03 30.02
C ARG A 380 7.51 7.27 30.39
N ILE A 381 7.69 8.38 29.65
CA ILE A 381 6.92 9.62 29.88
C ILE A 381 5.43 9.38 29.66
N PHE A 382 5.07 8.67 28.60
CA PHE A 382 3.66 8.36 28.30
C PHE A 382 3.03 7.49 29.40
N ALA A 383 3.72 6.45 29.86
CA ALA A 383 3.25 5.61 30.96
C ALA A 383 3.05 6.42 32.24
N GLN A 384 3.95 7.34 32.55
CA GLN A 384 3.81 8.24 33.70
C GLN A 384 2.59 9.16 33.54
N MET A 385 2.37 9.75 32.35
CA MET A 385 1.20 10.56 32.06
C MET A 385 -0.11 9.78 32.23
N GLN A 386 -0.14 8.49 31.88
CA GLN A 386 -1.29 7.62 32.13
C GLN A 386 -1.55 7.39 33.61
N GLN A 387 -0.51 7.15 34.41
CA GLN A 387 -0.61 6.99 35.87
C GLN A 387 -1.10 8.27 36.55
N GLU A 388 -0.68 9.43 36.05
CA GLU A 388 -1.12 10.76 36.50
C GLU A 388 -2.52 11.13 36.02
N ASN A 389 -3.21 10.28 35.25
CA ASN A 389 -4.53 10.53 34.66
C ASN A 389 -4.58 11.80 33.79
N VAL A 390 -3.49 12.08 33.04
CA VAL A 390 -3.46 13.18 32.08
C VAL A 390 -4.52 12.94 31.00
N PRO A 391 -5.38 13.91 30.67
CA PRO A 391 -6.33 13.77 29.56
C PRO A 391 -5.61 13.90 28.23
N PHE A 392 -5.82 12.94 27.30
CA PHE A 392 -5.25 12.95 25.95
C PHE A 392 -6.23 13.43 24.88
N THR A 393 -7.52 13.49 25.23
CA THR A 393 -8.58 13.90 24.32
C THR A 393 -9.54 14.89 24.99
N LEU A 394 -10.22 15.71 24.19
CA LEU A 394 -11.23 16.64 24.71
C LEU A 394 -12.35 15.91 25.49
N ARG A 395 -12.60 14.65 25.18
CA ARG A 395 -13.61 13.82 25.90
C ARG A 395 -13.19 13.46 27.30
N GLN A 396 -11.91 13.49 27.62
CA GLN A 396 -11.36 13.15 28.94
C GLN A 396 -11.25 14.37 29.85
N LEU A 397 -11.48 15.59 29.35
CA LEU A 397 -11.53 16.79 30.19
C LEU A 397 -12.73 16.74 31.13
N ALA A 398 -12.55 17.23 32.37
CA ALA A 398 -13.60 17.37 33.38
C ALA A 398 -14.65 18.46 33.02
N VAL A 399 -14.44 19.23 31.95
CA VAL A 399 -15.37 20.24 31.42
C VAL A 399 -15.74 19.93 29.98
N ARG A 400 -16.89 20.45 29.55
CA ARG A 400 -17.40 20.34 28.18
C ARG A 400 -17.72 21.74 27.65
N GLY A 401 -18.03 21.83 26.34
CA GLY A 401 -18.39 23.12 25.71
C GLY A 401 -19.59 23.82 26.36
N ASN A 402 -20.55 23.05 26.88
CA ASN A 402 -21.70 23.59 27.63
C ASN A 402 -21.33 24.10 29.03
N SER A 403 -20.23 23.67 29.61
CA SER A 403 -19.69 24.21 30.87
C SER A 403 -19.05 25.60 30.69
N LEU A 404 -18.78 26.01 29.45
CA LEU A 404 -18.08 27.24 29.09
C LEU A 404 -19.07 28.32 28.56
N ASN A 405 -20.27 28.48 29.19
CA ASN A 405 -21.28 29.42 28.73
C ASN A 405 -20.85 30.89 28.78
N PHE A 406 -19.89 31.20 29.64
CA PHE A 406 -19.29 32.54 29.78
C PHE A 406 -18.26 32.83 28.66
N VAL A 407 -17.85 31.83 27.89
CA VAL A 407 -16.92 31.95 26.74
C VAL A 407 -17.75 32.12 25.45
N PRO A 408 -17.41 33.09 24.56
CA PRO A 408 -18.00 33.19 23.24
C PRO A 408 -18.00 31.89 22.47
N ALA A 409 -19.09 31.53 21.81
CA ALA A 409 -19.28 30.22 21.17
C ALA A 409 -18.16 29.87 20.16
N ASN A 410 -17.72 30.87 19.40
CA ASN A 410 -16.63 30.73 18.43
C ASN A 410 -15.25 30.46 19.04
N GLN A 411 -15.04 30.74 20.31
CA GLN A 411 -13.76 30.55 21.03
C GLN A 411 -13.74 29.25 21.85
N ARG A 412 -14.88 28.65 22.17
CA ARG A 412 -14.97 27.46 23.06
C ARG A 412 -14.10 26.29 22.59
N ALA A 413 -14.09 25.98 21.30
CA ALA A 413 -13.31 24.90 20.75
C ALA A 413 -11.80 25.13 20.95
N GLN A 414 -11.32 26.34 20.74
CA GLN A 414 -9.92 26.71 20.93
C GLN A 414 -9.53 26.67 22.41
N ILE A 415 -10.39 27.20 23.30
CA ILE A 415 -10.16 27.18 24.75
C ILE A 415 -10.11 25.71 25.26
N LEU A 416 -11.01 24.84 24.82
CA LEU A 416 -10.95 23.41 25.18
C LEU A 416 -9.63 22.75 24.77
N LYS A 417 -9.09 23.09 23.59
CA LYS A 417 -7.76 22.61 23.17
C LYS A 417 -6.65 23.17 24.07
N SER A 418 -6.71 24.43 24.44
CA SER A 418 -5.74 25.05 25.36
C SER A 418 -5.81 24.41 26.76
N LEU A 419 -7.01 24.13 27.28
CA LEU A 419 -7.20 23.42 28.55
C LEU A 419 -6.63 22.00 28.51
N LEU A 420 -6.76 21.30 27.39
CA LEU A 420 -6.16 19.99 27.21
C LEU A 420 -4.63 20.07 27.32
N LEU A 421 -4.01 21.03 26.66
CA LEU A 421 -2.56 21.26 26.76
C LEU A 421 -2.12 21.74 28.15
N PHE A 422 -2.95 22.51 28.85
CA PHE A 422 -2.71 22.94 30.23
C PHE A 422 -2.59 21.75 31.20
N CYS A 423 -3.33 20.67 30.97
CA CYS A 423 -3.25 19.42 31.73
C CYS A 423 -2.07 18.53 31.35
N ALA A 424 -1.40 18.76 30.22
CA ALA A 424 -0.39 17.84 29.69
C ALA A 424 0.76 17.58 30.65
N CYS A 425 1.17 18.59 31.43
CA CYS A 425 2.29 18.48 32.38
C CYS A 425 1.86 18.05 33.78
N ASP A 426 0.55 18.05 34.09
CA ASP A 426 0.04 17.75 35.40
C ASP A 426 -1.44 17.34 35.32
N GLY A 427 -1.70 16.03 35.41
CA GLY A 427 -3.04 15.45 35.33
C GLY A 427 -3.98 15.93 36.44
N SER A 428 -3.45 16.34 37.60
CA SER A 428 -4.27 16.86 38.72
C SER A 428 -5.01 18.15 38.38
N ARG A 429 -4.59 18.86 37.33
CA ARG A 429 -5.28 20.05 36.80
C ARG A 429 -6.61 19.74 36.13
N ASN A 430 -6.86 18.51 35.78
CA ASN A 430 -8.11 18.07 35.13
C ASN A 430 -9.28 18.00 36.13
N ARG A 431 -9.58 19.12 36.76
CA ARG A 431 -10.69 19.33 37.73
C ARG A 431 -11.57 20.47 37.27
N THR A 432 -12.86 20.32 37.42
CA THR A 432 -13.85 21.28 36.90
C THR A 432 -13.57 22.72 37.36
N ASP A 433 -13.32 22.93 38.65
CA ASP A 433 -13.01 24.25 39.21
C ASP A 433 -11.73 24.89 38.68
N THR A 434 -10.69 24.08 38.52
CA THR A 434 -9.38 24.49 37.96
C THR A 434 -9.52 24.87 36.48
N LEU A 435 -10.19 24.00 35.72
CA LEU A 435 -10.37 24.23 34.26
C LEU A 435 -11.29 25.42 33.97
N LEU A 436 -12.34 25.69 34.78
CA LEU A 436 -13.19 26.83 34.59
C LEU A 436 -12.45 28.15 34.89
N ARG A 437 -11.60 28.19 35.93
CA ARG A 437 -10.75 29.37 36.21
C ARG A 437 -9.76 29.63 35.07
N GLU A 438 -9.09 28.59 34.58
CA GLU A 438 -8.17 28.75 33.46
C GLU A 438 -8.87 29.14 32.16
N ALA A 439 -10.08 28.62 31.91
CA ALA A 439 -10.88 29.02 30.76
C ALA A 439 -11.29 30.52 30.81
N ALA A 440 -11.61 31.03 31.98
CA ALA A 440 -11.91 32.46 32.16
C ALA A 440 -10.69 33.34 31.84
N ARG A 441 -9.52 32.98 32.41
CA ARG A 441 -8.24 33.65 32.14
C ARG A 441 -7.91 33.66 30.63
N LEU A 442 -8.01 32.52 29.95
CA LEU A 442 -7.77 32.42 28.52
C LEU A 442 -8.77 33.24 27.69
N SER A 443 -10.02 33.31 28.12
CA SER A 443 -11.06 34.11 27.43
C SER A 443 -10.78 35.61 27.53
N GLU A 444 -10.31 36.10 28.68
CA GLU A 444 -9.92 37.51 28.90
C GLU A 444 -8.70 37.89 28.04
N GLU A 445 -7.68 37.04 27.99
CA GLU A 445 -6.50 37.24 27.14
C GLU A 445 -6.84 37.33 25.64
N HIS A 446 -7.76 36.51 25.17
CA HIS A 446 -8.26 36.59 23.78
C HIS A 446 -9.03 37.86 23.48
N GLN A 447 -9.73 38.43 24.46
CA GLN A 447 -10.46 39.69 24.31
C GLN A 447 -9.54 40.91 24.36
N SER A 448 -8.46 40.84 25.14
CA SER A 448 -7.46 41.94 25.26
C SER A 448 -6.46 41.96 24.11
N GLY A 449 -6.08 40.78 23.57
CA GLY A 449 -5.15 40.65 22.43
C GLY A 449 -5.75 41.01 21.06
N GLY A 450 -7.07 41.17 20.94
CA GLY A 450 -7.78 41.63 19.73
C GLY A 450 -7.88 43.15 19.60
N LYS A 451 -7.26 43.91 20.49
CA LYS A 451 -7.29 45.38 20.51
C LYS A 451 -5.97 46.07 20.20
N ALA A 452 -4.97 45.30 19.65
CA ALA A 452 -3.70 45.87 19.24
C ALA A 452 -3.51 45.78 17.72
#